data_c467f38420f89f1e71bcdc75ee12eb15
#
_entry.id   c467f38420f89f1e71bcdc75ee12eb15
#
_cell.length_a   1.000
_cell.length_b   1.000
_cell.length_c   1.000
_cell.angle_alpha   90.00
_cell.angle_beta   90.00
_cell.angle_gamma   90.00
#
_symmetry.space_group_name_H-M   'P 1'
#
loop_
_entity.id
_entity.type
_entity.pdbx_description
1 polymer ?
#
loop_
_entity_poly.entity_id
_entity_poly.type
_entity_poly.pdbx_seq_one_letter_code
_entity_poly.pdbx_strand_id
1 'polypeptide(L)'
;RSPVPARGFRLRRGAAGEPDPTPPPALRGVRITAAPYRERPIGILAERSGRRLTAVLACRVSSFSLLDPESQERRLARWGLVLSGASSTAIRRIGWIERTAPAQGDELARWLHAEHDPAVPLRGTPMIESYLELIGTTARVTQEHEILVAVQVDARRVRERGAESVTRALVEETERVAQGLEAAEVTVLGALSPGQLARALRTAFDPYARAELTTLETADPGRDGLAEANAWPVGAVESWDHYRSDGALHATYWIGGWPRVDVSPMFMDALLGRSSVVRTVAVTFEPIPPERSTRDVEAAITRDRADRDLRQRFGQSETARQRQAEDATVRRESELAAGHCEVRLAGFVTVSGRDGEDLRRASSEVLEHAARARLELHRMYGQQAEAFAFTLPLCRGLKS
;
A
#
# COMPACT_ATOMS: atom_id res chain seq x y z
N ARG A 1 -8.86 -26.86 -28.51
CA ARG A 1 -8.57 -25.54 -27.92
C ARG A 1 -7.08 -25.38 -27.92
N SER A 2 -6.57 -24.57 -28.84
CA SER A 2 -5.14 -24.34 -29.03
C SER A 2 -4.57 -23.52 -27.86
N PRO A 3 -3.35 -23.84 -27.37
CA PRO A 3 -2.70 -23.02 -26.36
C PRO A 3 -2.28 -21.67 -26.98
N VAL A 4 -2.63 -20.58 -26.29
CA VAL A 4 -2.13 -19.25 -26.61
C VAL A 4 -0.61 -19.27 -26.46
N PRO A 5 0.16 -18.82 -27.47
CA PRO A 5 1.61 -18.87 -27.38
C PRO A 5 2.09 -17.91 -26.28
N ALA A 6 2.88 -18.44 -25.35
CA ALA A 6 3.65 -17.65 -24.41
C ALA A 6 4.46 -16.60 -25.19
N ARG A 7 4.22 -15.33 -24.94
CA ARG A 7 4.99 -14.24 -25.55
C ARG A 7 6.44 -14.37 -25.13
N GLY A 8 7.25 -14.84 -26.07
CA GLY A 8 8.64 -15.15 -25.86
C GLY A 8 9.44 -13.96 -25.35
N PHE A 9 10.35 -14.31 -24.49
CA PHE A 9 11.45 -13.55 -23.96
C PHE A 9 12.22 -12.86 -25.13
N ARG A 10 12.09 -11.56 -25.27
CA ARG A 10 13.02 -10.78 -26.07
C ARG A 10 14.11 -10.22 -25.17
N LEU A 11 15.18 -10.98 -25.03
CA LEU A 11 16.46 -10.43 -24.64
C LEU A 11 16.87 -9.38 -25.68
N ARG A 12 16.75 -8.11 -25.32
CA ARG A 12 17.44 -7.05 -26.04
C ARG A 12 18.93 -7.20 -25.70
N ARG A 13 19.69 -7.82 -26.61
CA ARG A 13 21.14 -7.62 -26.62
C ARG A 13 21.38 -6.16 -27.03
N GLY A 14 21.54 -5.29 -26.05
CA GLY A 14 22.12 -3.96 -26.19
C GLY A 14 23.63 -4.09 -26.11
N ALA A 15 24.35 -3.32 -26.93
CA ALA A 15 25.77 -3.14 -26.84
C ALA A 15 26.16 -2.67 -25.43
N ALA A 16 27.38 -3.02 -25.00
CA ALA A 16 27.99 -2.80 -23.70
C ALA A 16 27.77 -1.39 -23.10
N GLY A 17 26.68 -1.21 -22.40
CA GLY A 17 26.30 -0.19 -21.48
C GLY A 17 25.30 -0.85 -20.56
N GLU A 18 25.42 -0.67 -19.24
CA GLU A 18 24.46 -1.19 -18.28
C GLU A 18 23.04 -0.87 -18.76
N PRO A 19 22.11 -1.85 -18.78
CA PRO A 19 20.75 -1.59 -19.21
C PRO A 19 20.14 -0.58 -18.22
N ASP A 20 19.79 0.58 -18.76
CA ASP A 20 19.08 1.61 -18.00
C ASP A 20 17.75 0.98 -17.53
N PRO A 21 17.54 0.77 -16.22
CA PRO A 21 16.39 0.03 -15.73
C PRO A 21 15.11 0.80 -16.05
N THR A 22 14.29 0.23 -16.91
CA THR A 22 13.03 0.83 -17.34
C THR A 22 11.87 0.24 -16.56
N PRO A 23 10.81 1.03 -16.28
CA PRO A 23 9.63 0.51 -15.59
C PRO A 23 9.06 -0.72 -16.30
N PRO A 24 8.65 -1.77 -15.56
CA PRO A 24 7.97 -2.93 -16.13
C PRO A 24 6.71 -2.53 -16.92
N PRO A 25 6.20 -3.37 -17.85
CA PRO A 25 5.04 -3.05 -18.69
C PRO A 25 3.82 -2.56 -17.92
N ALA A 26 3.51 -3.12 -16.75
CA ALA A 26 2.41 -2.70 -15.87
C ALA A 26 2.59 -1.30 -15.29
N LEU A 27 3.82 -0.78 -15.26
CA LEU A 27 4.20 0.53 -14.73
C LEU A 27 4.69 1.49 -15.83
N ARG A 28 4.47 1.14 -17.08
CA ARG A 28 4.89 2.00 -18.19
C ARG A 28 4.30 3.41 -18.05
N GLY A 29 5.19 4.42 -18.14
CA GLY A 29 4.82 5.83 -18.02
C GLY A 29 4.75 6.34 -16.57
N VAL A 30 5.08 5.52 -15.57
CA VAL A 30 5.36 5.99 -14.22
C VAL A 30 6.77 6.58 -14.18
N ARG A 31 6.91 7.75 -13.60
CA ARG A 31 8.20 8.44 -13.40
C ARG A 31 8.30 8.93 -11.97
N ILE A 32 9.50 8.94 -11.45
CA ILE A 32 9.82 9.62 -10.20
C ILE A 32 10.26 11.04 -10.56
N THR A 33 9.68 12.01 -9.89
CA THR A 33 10.05 13.42 -10.03
C THR A 33 10.18 14.04 -8.63
N ALA A 34 10.68 15.25 -8.53
CA ALA A 34 10.87 15.94 -7.26
C ALA A 34 10.15 17.29 -7.25
N ALA A 35 9.74 17.72 -6.06
CA ALA A 35 9.30 19.08 -5.81
C ALA A 35 9.91 19.61 -4.50
N PRO A 36 10.07 20.92 -4.35
CA PRO A 36 10.47 21.54 -3.09
C PRO A 36 9.46 21.23 -1.97
N TYR A 37 9.95 20.78 -0.82
CA TYR A 37 9.13 20.48 0.36
C TYR A 37 9.97 20.64 1.62
N ARG A 38 9.63 21.61 2.50
CA ARG A 38 10.38 21.89 3.73
C ARG A 38 11.90 21.94 3.45
N GLU A 39 12.71 21.24 4.23
CA GLU A 39 14.17 21.21 4.10
C GLU A 39 14.69 20.23 3.02
N ARG A 40 13.85 19.31 2.55
CA ARG A 40 14.23 18.26 1.59
C ARG A 40 13.20 18.16 0.46
N PRO A 41 13.58 17.77 -0.75
CA PRO A 41 12.63 17.56 -1.84
C PRO A 41 11.73 16.37 -1.54
N ILE A 42 10.44 16.51 -1.84
CA ILE A 42 9.48 15.39 -1.84
C ILE A 42 9.57 14.62 -3.16
N GLY A 43 9.58 13.29 -3.06
CA GLY A 43 9.47 12.39 -4.20
C GLY A 43 8.03 12.28 -4.68
N ILE A 44 7.83 12.35 -5.98
CA ILE A 44 6.52 12.29 -6.61
C ILE A 44 6.49 11.19 -7.67
N LEU A 45 5.53 10.29 -7.59
CA LEU A 45 5.20 9.35 -8.64
C LEU A 45 4.23 10.03 -9.63
N ALA A 46 4.72 10.33 -10.82
CA ALA A 46 3.94 10.93 -11.89
C ALA A 46 3.43 9.85 -12.85
N GLU A 47 2.12 9.81 -13.09
CA GLU A 47 1.46 8.90 -13.99
C GLU A 47 0.67 9.64 -15.08
N ARG A 48 0.41 8.95 -16.18
CA ARG A 48 -0.42 9.47 -17.28
C ARG A 48 0.03 10.87 -17.72
N SER A 49 1.32 11.02 -17.98
CA SER A 49 1.93 12.29 -18.40
C SER A 49 1.72 13.44 -17.41
N GLY A 50 1.81 13.13 -16.11
CA GLY A 50 1.69 14.14 -15.05
C GLY A 50 0.25 14.47 -14.65
N ARG A 51 -0.75 13.77 -15.19
CA ARG A 51 -2.15 13.98 -14.80
C ARG A 51 -2.46 13.50 -13.39
N ARG A 52 -1.80 12.45 -12.94
CA ARG A 52 -1.89 11.92 -11.58
C ARG A 52 -0.53 12.02 -10.95
N LEU A 53 -0.48 12.68 -9.82
CA LEU A 53 0.71 12.83 -9.00
C LEU A 53 0.43 12.18 -7.65
N THR A 54 1.39 11.38 -7.17
CA THR A 54 1.28 10.70 -5.88
C THR A 54 2.52 10.99 -5.05
N ALA A 55 2.35 11.47 -3.83
CA ALA A 55 3.39 11.58 -2.81
C ALA A 55 3.17 10.50 -1.75
N VAL A 56 4.22 10.14 -1.02
CA VAL A 56 4.19 9.05 -0.06
C VAL A 56 4.74 9.53 1.28
N LEU A 57 3.98 9.31 2.34
CA LEU A 57 4.37 9.55 3.73
C LEU A 57 4.83 8.23 4.34
N ALA A 58 6.00 8.23 4.97
CA ALA A 58 6.41 7.15 5.85
C ALA A 58 5.80 7.38 7.23
N CYS A 59 5.18 6.33 7.77
CA CYS A 59 4.46 6.40 9.05
C CYS A 59 4.93 5.30 9.99
N ARG A 60 4.73 5.53 11.28
CA ARG A 60 4.88 4.53 12.33
C ARG A 60 3.61 4.53 13.18
N VAL A 61 3.07 3.36 13.39
CA VAL A 61 1.93 3.16 14.29
C VAL A 61 2.46 2.49 15.55
N SER A 62 2.22 3.09 16.70
CA SER A 62 2.43 2.41 17.98
C SER A 62 1.43 1.25 18.11
N SER A 63 1.81 0.21 18.84
CA SER A 63 1.03 -1.02 18.97
C SER A 63 -0.46 -0.77 19.26
N PHE A 64 -1.26 -0.77 18.21
CA PHE A 64 -2.71 -0.55 18.28
C PHE A 64 -3.39 -1.60 19.17
N SER A 65 -2.87 -2.83 19.16
CA SER A 65 -3.35 -3.94 19.97
C SER A 65 -3.18 -3.76 21.48
N LEU A 66 -2.28 -2.86 21.91
CA LEU A 66 -2.05 -2.58 23.32
C LEU A 66 -2.95 -1.45 23.87
N LEU A 67 -3.73 -0.82 23.03
CA LEU A 67 -4.65 0.22 23.42
C LEU A 67 -5.94 -0.36 23.98
N ASP A 68 -6.57 0.38 24.90
CA ASP A 68 -7.92 0.08 25.34
C ASP A 68 -8.93 0.28 24.20
N PRO A 69 -10.11 -0.37 24.25
CA PRO A 69 -11.10 -0.33 23.18
C PRO A 69 -11.56 1.10 22.82
N GLU A 70 -11.72 1.97 23.80
CA GLU A 70 -12.15 3.35 23.58
C GLU A 70 -11.10 4.15 22.81
N SER A 71 -9.82 3.96 23.12
CA SER A 71 -8.70 4.55 22.39
C SER A 71 -8.60 4.01 20.96
N GLN A 72 -8.87 2.72 20.76
CA GLN A 72 -8.92 2.13 19.42
C GLN A 72 -10.03 2.74 18.57
N GLU A 73 -11.25 2.83 19.09
CA GLU A 73 -12.40 3.43 18.40
C GLU A 73 -12.16 4.91 18.10
N ARG A 74 -11.61 5.66 19.05
CA ARG A 74 -11.26 7.08 18.88
C ARG A 74 -10.25 7.28 17.73
N ARG A 75 -9.22 6.45 17.63
CA ARG A 75 -8.25 6.50 16.52
C ARG A 75 -8.89 6.18 15.17
N LEU A 76 -9.76 5.17 15.11
CA LEU A 76 -10.50 4.84 13.90
C LEU A 76 -11.45 5.97 13.47
N ALA A 77 -12.14 6.60 14.42
CA ALA A 77 -12.97 7.77 14.14
C ALA A 77 -12.14 8.93 13.56
N ARG A 78 -10.96 9.21 14.11
CA ARG A 78 -10.04 10.23 13.58
C ARG A 78 -9.53 9.90 12.17
N TRP A 79 -9.24 8.63 11.90
CA TRP A 79 -8.93 8.19 10.53
C TRP A 79 -10.10 8.45 9.57
N GLY A 80 -11.34 8.19 9.99
CA GLY A 80 -12.54 8.55 9.25
C GLY A 80 -12.62 10.04 8.91
N LEU A 81 -12.20 10.93 9.84
CA LEU A 81 -12.13 12.37 9.60
C LEU A 81 -11.07 12.74 8.55
N VAL A 82 -9.93 12.06 8.50
CA VAL A 82 -8.92 12.26 7.45
C VAL A 82 -9.52 11.96 6.07
N LEU A 83 -10.23 10.84 5.94
CA LEU A 83 -10.90 10.45 4.70
C LEU A 83 -12.02 11.42 4.32
N SER A 84 -12.85 11.84 5.28
CA SER A 84 -13.91 12.84 5.06
C SER A 84 -13.35 14.16 4.61
N GLY A 85 -12.29 14.66 5.27
CA GLY A 85 -11.63 15.89 4.88
C GLY A 85 -11.06 15.84 3.46
N ALA A 86 -10.61 14.68 3.00
CA ALA A 86 -10.10 14.49 1.65
C ALA A 86 -11.18 14.54 0.55
N SER A 87 -12.45 14.29 0.89
CA SER A 87 -13.54 14.16 -0.10
C SER A 87 -13.81 15.40 -0.91
N SER A 88 -13.62 16.59 -0.31
CA SER A 88 -13.87 17.91 -0.92
C SER A 88 -12.62 18.60 -1.47
N THR A 89 -11.49 17.89 -1.58
CA THR A 89 -10.20 18.44 -1.98
C THR A 89 -9.74 17.95 -3.36
N ALA A 90 -8.52 18.32 -3.74
CA ALA A 90 -7.88 17.81 -4.95
C ALA A 90 -7.46 16.34 -4.84
N ILE A 91 -7.49 15.75 -3.64
CA ILE A 91 -7.17 14.35 -3.41
C ILE A 91 -8.17 13.48 -4.19
N ARG A 92 -7.61 12.61 -5.02
CA ARG A 92 -8.40 11.58 -5.70
C ARG A 92 -8.48 10.32 -4.86
N ARG A 93 -7.33 9.86 -4.35
CA ARG A 93 -7.20 8.62 -3.60
C ARG A 93 -6.17 8.74 -2.50
N ILE A 94 -6.37 7.95 -1.45
CA ILE A 94 -5.40 7.72 -0.39
C ILE A 94 -5.12 6.23 -0.38
N GLY A 95 -3.84 5.83 -0.42
CA GLY A 95 -3.39 4.44 -0.30
C GLY A 95 -2.78 4.22 1.07
N TRP A 96 -3.21 3.19 1.77
CA TRP A 96 -2.51 2.68 2.94
C TRP A 96 -1.81 1.38 2.55
N ILE A 97 -0.54 1.30 2.83
CA ILE A 97 0.30 0.15 2.50
C ILE A 97 1.05 -0.27 3.76
N GLU A 98 0.92 -1.52 4.14
CA GLU A 98 1.77 -2.17 5.12
C GLU A 98 2.59 -3.23 4.44
N ARG A 99 3.88 -3.13 4.61
CA ARG A 99 4.84 -4.12 4.11
C ARG A 99 5.56 -4.76 5.28
N THR A 100 5.56 -6.07 5.30
CA THR A 100 6.36 -6.87 6.21
C THR A 100 7.51 -7.49 5.42
N ALA A 101 8.73 -7.27 5.86
CA ALA A 101 9.93 -7.83 5.25
C ALA A 101 10.85 -8.41 6.32
N PRO A 102 11.75 -9.37 5.97
CA PRO A 102 12.73 -9.84 6.93
C PRO A 102 13.54 -8.68 7.48
N ALA A 103 13.69 -8.61 8.80
CA ALA A 103 14.55 -7.62 9.43
C ALA A 103 16.00 -7.82 8.98
N GLN A 104 16.70 -6.72 8.81
CA GLN A 104 18.12 -6.76 8.50
C GLN A 104 18.90 -7.00 9.79
N GLY A 105 19.20 -8.27 10.11
CA GLY A 105 20.07 -8.60 11.24
C GLY A 105 21.46 -7.98 11.16
N ASP A 106 21.85 -7.58 9.97
CA ASP A 106 23.15 -6.97 9.71
C ASP A 106 23.27 -5.52 10.21
N GLU A 107 22.18 -4.81 10.46
CA GLU A 107 22.25 -3.43 10.98
C GLU A 107 22.83 -3.39 12.38
N LEU A 108 22.34 -4.25 13.26
CA LEU A 108 22.82 -4.33 14.63
C LEU A 108 24.24 -4.89 14.68
N ALA A 109 24.54 -5.87 13.83
CA ALA A 109 25.92 -6.39 13.69
C ALA A 109 26.88 -5.34 13.13
N ARG A 110 26.46 -4.56 12.13
CA ARG A 110 27.25 -3.44 11.56
C ARG A 110 27.44 -2.31 12.57
N TRP A 111 26.37 -1.95 13.28
CA TRP A 111 26.45 -0.95 14.34
C TRP A 111 27.45 -1.40 15.43
N LEU A 112 27.34 -2.66 15.87
CA LEU A 112 28.29 -3.22 16.82
C LEU A 112 29.73 -3.18 16.30
N HIS A 113 29.96 -3.47 15.02
CA HIS A 113 31.29 -3.38 14.40
C HIS A 113 31.80 -1.94 14.29
N ALA A 114 30.91 -0.98 14.08
CA ALA A 114 31.29 0.43 13.94
C ALA A 114 31.56 1.11 15.31
N GLU A 115 30.80 0.75 16.32
CA GLU A 115 30.82 1.40 17.65
C GLU A 115 31.65 0.62 18.69
N HIS A 116 32.14 -0.59 18.37
CA HIS A 116 32.91 -1.36 19.34
C HIS A 116 34.28 -0.70 19.61
N ASP A 117 34.76 -0.83 20.86
CA ASP A 117 36.09 -0.41 21.24
C ASP A 117 37.13 -1.29 20.50
N PRO A 118 38.04 -0.69 19.68
CA PRO A 118 39.07 -1.43 18.98
C PRO A 118 40.01 -2.26 19.88
N ALA A 119 40.09 -1.92 21.18
CA ALA A 119 40.84 -2.66 22.15
C ALA A 119 40.18 -4.00 22.56
N VAL A 120 38.90 -4.20 22.26
CA VAL A 120 38.18 -5.41 22.55
C VAL A 120 37.96 -6.23 21.28
N PRO A 121 38.64 -7.39 21.12
CA PRO A 121 38.49 -8.19 19.91
C PRO A 121 37.04 -8.75 19.78
N LEU A 122 36.40 -8.57 18.62
CA LEU A 122 35.10 -9.11 18.34
C LEU A 122 35.05 -10.64 18.22
N ARG A 123 36.21 -11.25 17.91
CA ARG A 123 36.39 -12.71 17.89
C ARG A 123 37.24 -13.16 19.05
N GLY A 124 36.92 -14.30 19.63
CA GLY A 124 37.61 -14.85 20.79
C GLY A 124 37.11 -14.32 22.14
N THR A 125 36.09 -13.46 22.15
CA THR A 125 35.41 -13.03 23.37
C THR A 125 34.06 -13.75 23.43
N PRO A 126 33.88 -14.78 24.29
CA PRO A 126 32.68 -15.63 24.29
C PRO A 126 31.37 -14.86 24.45
N MET A 127 31.36 -13.75 25.18
CA MET A 127 30.19 -12.90 25.37
C MET A 127 29.80 -12.19 24.07
N ILE A 128 30.77 -11.70 23.30
CA ILE A 128 30.53 -11.01 22.04
C ILE A 128 30.07 -12.01 20.97
N GLU A 129 30.70 -13.19 20.91
CA GLU A 129 30.30 -14.28 20.02
C GLU A 129 28.87 -14.74 20.30
N SER A 130 28.51 -14.96 21.55
CA SER A 130 27.15 -15.30 21.95
C SER A 130 26.13 -14.20 21.60
N TYR A 131 26.54 -12.93 21.73
CA TYR A 131 25.69 -11.79 21.36
C TYR A 131 25.52 -11.69 19.84
N LEU A 132 26.57 -11.89 19.05
CA LEU A 132 26.49 -11.94 17.59
C LEU A 132 25.64 -13.12 17.08
N GLU A 133 25.75 -14.28 17.74
CA GLU A 133 24.91 -15.44 17.45
C GLU A 133 23.43 -15.15 17.78
N LEU A 134 23.16 -14.51 18.92
CA LEU A 134 21.83 -14.06 19.30
C LEU A 134 21.27 -13.06 18.29
N ILE A 135 22.05 -12.06 17.86
CA ILE A 135 21.69 -11.12 16.80
C ILE A 135 21.34 -11.88 15.52
N GLY A 136 22.21 -12.78 15.06
CA GLY A 136 21.99 -13.57 13.85
C GLY A 136 20.77 -14.47 13.91
N THR A 137 20.46 -15.02 15.08
CA THR A 137 19.27 -15.85 15.32
C THR A 137 18.01 -15.00 15.40
N THR A 138 18.05 -13.90 16.14
CA THR A 138 16.92 -12.97 16.30
C THR A 138 16.56 -12.28 15.02
N ALA A 139 17.56 -11.90 14.21
CA ALA A 139 17.34 -11.26 12.91
C ALA A 139 16.58 -12.14 11.92
N ARG A 140 16.75 -13.45 11.99
CA ARG A 140 16.00 -14.40 11.14
C ARG A 140 14.51 -14.48 11.50
N VAL A 141 14.15 -14.10 12.70
CA VAL A 141 12.79 -14.18 13.25
C VAL A 141 12.11 -12.79 13.31
N THR A 142 12.91 -11.73 13.32
CA THR A 142 12.42 -10.35 13.42
C THR A 142 11.97 -9.87 12.03
N GLN A 143 10.83 -9.25 11.98
CA GLN A 143 10.31 -8.60 10.78
C GLN A 143 10.22 -7.10 11.01
N GLU A 144 10.52 -6.36 9.97
CA GLU A 144 10.26 -4.92 9.91
C GLU A 144 8.91 -4.68 9.28
N HIS A 145 8.11 -3.84 9.93
CA HIS A 145 6.86 -3.34 9.39
C HIS A 145 7.07 -1.93 8.87
N GLU A 146 6.93 -1.76 7.57
CA GLU A 146 6.95 -0.47 6.91
C GLU A 146 5.52 -0.05 6.60
N ILE A 147 5.11 1.12 7.10
CA ILE A 147 3.79 1.68 6.86
C ILE A 147 3.93 2.93 6.02
N LEU A 148 3.29 2.90 4.85
CA LEU A 148 3.29 4.00 3.90
C LEU A 148 1.87 4.49 3.66
N VAL A 149 1.70 5.81 3.63
CA VAL A 149 0.44 6.44 3.22
C VAL A 149 0.69 7.23 1.94
N ALA A 150 0.08 6.79 0.86
CA ALA A 150 0.19 7.42 -0.46
C ALA A 150 -0.97 8.41 -0.66
N VAL A 151 -0.67 9.63 -1.04
CA VAL A 151 -1.64 10.69 -1.32
C VAL A 151 -1.62 10.98 -2.82
N GLN A 152 -2.73 10.73 -3.51
CA GLN A 152 -2.83 10.95 -4.96
C GLN A 152 -3.76 12.11 -5.29
N VAL A 153 -3.26 13.05 -6.10
CA VAL A 153 -4.01 14.16 -6.68
C VAL A 153 -4.24 13.92 -8.16
N ASP A 154 -5.44 14.26 -8.67
CA ASP A 154 -5.75 14.26 -10.11
C ASP A 154 -5.86 15.71 -10.60
N ALA A 155 -5.12 16.08 -11.64
CA ALA A 155 -5.11 17.41 -12.25
C ALA A 155 -6.52 17.93 -12.62
N ARG A 156 -7.49 17.05 -12.82
CA ARG A 156 -8.89 17.43 -13.10
C ARG A 156 -9.63 17.99 -11.89
N ARG A 157 -9.13 17.71 -10.68
CA ARG A 157 -9.69 18.20 -9.42
C ARG A 157 -9.03 19.51 -8.95
N VAL A 158 -7.91 19.88 -9.56
CA VAL A 158 -7.20 21.13 -9.26
C VAL A 158 -7.85 22.27 -10.04
N ARG A 159 -8.18 23.36 -9.35
CA ARG A 159 -8.85 24.53 -9.96
C ARG A 159 -7.97 25.23 -10.99
N GLU A 160 -6.72 25.44 -10.65
CA GLU A 160 -5.74 26.06 -11.53
C GLU A 160 -5.14 25.04 -12.49
N ARG A 161 -5.01 25.41 -13.77
CA ARG A 161 -4.41 24.55 -14.77
C ARG A 161 -2.90 24.76 -14.80
N GLY A 162 -2.15 23.67 -15.02
CA GLY A 162 -0.71 23.68 -15.17
C GLY A 162 -0.03 22.65 -14.26
N ALA A 163 1.13 22.16 -14.69
CA ALA A 163 1.88 21.12 -13.97
C ALA A 163 2.33 21.62 -12.59
N GLU A 164 2.74 22.87 -12.50
CA GLU A 164 3.18 23.48 -11.24
C GLU A 164 2.04 23.61 -10.22
N SER A 165 0.84 23.98 -10.67
CA SER A 165 -0.34 24.07 -9.80
C SER A 165 -0.77 22.72 -9.27
N VAL A 166 -0.67 21.66 -10.08
CA VAL A 166 -0.95 20.28 -9.65
C VAL A 166 0.08 19.80 -8.62
N THR A 167 1.35 20.12 -8.85
CA THR A 167 2.43 19.79 -7.91
C THR A 167 2.25 20.53 -6.57
N ARG A 168 1.93 21.81 -6.60
CA ARG A 168 1.64 22.62 -5.40
C ARG A 168 0.45 22.03 -4.64
N ALA A 169 -0.64 21.73 -5.34
CA ALA A 169 -1.80 21.09 -4.73
C ALA A 169 -1.45 19.74 -4.07
N LEU A 170 -0.59 18.91 -4.72
CA LEU A 170 -0.13 17.66 -4.11
C LEU A 170 0.64 17.91 -2.81
N VAL A 171 1.54 18.89 -2.79
CA VAL A 171 2.33 19.22 -1.60
C VAL A 171 1.41 19.69 -0.45
N GLU A 172 0.49 20.58 -0.73
CA GLU A 172 -0.49 21.11 0.25
C GLU A 172 -1.39 20.00 0.80
N GLU A 173 -1.90 19.12 -0.08
CA GLU A 173 -2.75 18.00 0.33
C GLU A 173 -1.96 16.96 1.13
N THR A 174 -0.71 16.70 0.77
CA THR A 174 0.16 15.79 1.51
C THR A 174 0.41 16.30 2.93
N GLU A 175 0.67 17.59 3.07
CA GLU A 175 0.83 18.23 4.39
C GLU A 175 -0.44 18.14 5.22
N ARG A 176 -1.61 18.39 4.62
CA ARG A 176 -2.91 18.27 5.30
C ARG A 176 -3.18 16.86 5.78
N VAL A 177 -2.88 15.85 4.95
CA VAL A 177 -3.01 14.44 5.33
C VAL A 177 -2.04 14.09 6.46
N ALA A 178 -0.78 14.58 6.40
CA ALA A 178 0.19 14.36 7.47
C ALA A 178 -0.31 14.90 8.82
N GLN A 179 -0.80 16.15 8.86
CA GLN A 179 -1.39 16.74 10.06
C GLN A 179 -2.62 15.96 10.57
N GLY A 180 -3.47 15.49 9.65
CA GLY A 180 -4.62 14.65 9.99
C GLY A 180 -4.21 13.31 10.60
N LEU A 181 -3.16 12.69 10.09
CA LEU A 181 -2.59 11.45 10.64
C LEU A 181 -2.00 11.66 12.03
N GLU A 182 -1.26 12.74 12.23
CA GLU A 182 -0.71 13.11 13.56
C GLU A 182 -1.84 13.37 14.57
N ALA A 183 -2.91 14.05 14.16
CA ALA A 183 -4.10 14.21 14.99
C ALA A 183 -4.80 12.87 15.30
N ALA A 184 -4.65 11.86 14.43
CA ALA A 184 -5.10 10.49 14.65
C ALA A 184 -4.08 9.62 15.43
N GLU A 185 -3.05 10.24 16.04
CA GLU A 185 -2.01 9.58 16.82
C GLU A 185 -1.16 8.59 16.00
N VAL A 186 -1.03 8.84 14.70
CA VAL A 186 -0.07 8.17 13.82
C VAL A 186 1.19 9.02 13.74
N THR A 187 2.35 8.45 14.06
CA THR A 187 3.62 9.18 13.93
C THR A 187 3.99 9.28 12.45
N VAL A 188 4.01 10.48 11.90
CA VAL A 188 4.48 10.75 10.54
C VAL A 188 5.99 10.99 10.58
N LEU A 189 6.77 10.09 9.97
CA LEU A 189 8.23 10.19 9.90
C LEU A 189 8.69 11.22 8.85
N GLY A 190 7.82 11.51 7.88
CA GLY A 190 8.02 12.49 6.83
C GLY A 190 7.55 12.00 5.46
N ALA A 191 7.59 12.90 4.49
CA ALA A 191 7.38 12.56 3.10
C ALA A 191 8.66 11.95 2.50
N LEU A 192 8.52 10.88 1.73
CA LEU A 192 9.65 10.24 1.09
C LEU A 192 10.31 11.17 0.06
N SER A 193 11.63 11.28 0.11
CA SER A 193 12.42 11.91 -0.95
C SER A 193 12.41 11.06 -2.23
N PRO A 194 12.85 11.58 -3.39
CA PRO A 194 12.95 10.79 -4.61
C PRO A 194 13.75 9.51 -4.44
N GLY A 195 14.87 9.56 -3.74
CA GLY A 195 15.71 8.39 -3.49
C GLY A 195 15.11 7.40 -2.52
N GLN A 196 14.45 7.85 -1.46
CA GLN A 196 13.71 7.00 -0.53
C GLN A 196 12.51 6.34 -1.23
N LEU A 197 11.84 7.06 -2.13
CA LEU A 197 10.76 6.54 -2.95
C LEU A 197 11.25 5.48 -3.94
N ALA A 198 12.40 5.71 -4.57
CA ALA A 198 13.07 4.72 -5.42
C ALA A 198 13.40 3.44 -4.62
N ARG A 199 13.93 3.58 -3.41
CA ARG A 199 14.19 2.48 -2.50
C ARG A 199 12.92 1.72 -2.14
N ALA A 200 11.84 2.41 -1.77
CA ALA A 200 10.58 1.79 -1.41
C ALA A 200 10.00 0.95 -2.56
N LEU A 201 10.09 1.44 -3.81
CA LEU A 201 9.72 0.69 -5.00
C LEU A 201 10.63 -0.52 -5.22
N ARG A 202 11.94 -0.32 -5.18
CA ARG A 202 12.93 -1.40 -5.40
C ARG A 202 12.76 -2.54 -4.39
N THR A 203 12.57 -2.20 -3.11
CA THR A 203 12.31 -3.18 -2.05
C THR A 203 11.00 -3.96 -2.27
N ALA A 204 9.99 -3.36 -2.92
CA ALA A 204 8.78 -4.07 -3.27
C ALA A 204 9.02 -5.15 -4.31
N PHE A 205 9.88 -4.88 -5.31
CA PHE A 205 10.23 -5.85 -6.34
C PHE A 205 11.15 -6.96 -5.82
N ASP A 206 12.08 -6.63 -4.92
CA ASP A 206 12.97 -7.60 -4.30
C ASP A 206 13.13 -7.32 -2.79
N PRO A 207 12.23 -7.86 -1.96
CA PRO A 207 12.29 -7.67 -0.51
C PRO A 207 13.51 -8.34 0.14
N TYR A 208 14.20 -9.22 -0.57
CA TYR A 208 15.37 -9.95 -0.07
C TYR A 208 16.68 -9.25 -0.36
N ALA A 209 16.72 -8.28 -1.28
CA ALA A 209 17.91 -7.49 -1.62
C ALA A 209 18.14 -6.27 -0.71
N ARG A 210 17.37 -6.12 0.39
CA ARG A 210 17.44 -4.93 1.27
C ARG A 210 18.84 -4.65 1.80
N ALA A 211 19.60 -5.69 2.17
CA ALA A 211 20.97 -5.54 2.66
C ALA A 211 21.92 -4.97 1.59
N GLU A 212 21.78 -5.42 0.35
CA GLU A 212 22.55 -4.91 -0.78
C GLU A 212 22.20 -3.46 -1.08
N LEU A 213 20.92 -3.11 -1.02
CA LEU A 213 20.44 -1.74 -1.20
C LEU A 213 20.99 -0.79 -0.14
N THR A 214 21.04 -1.22 1.11
CA THR A 214 21.65 -0.42 2.19
C THR A 214 23.16 -0.23 1.96
N THR A 215 23.85 -1.24 1.45
CA THR A 215 25.27 -1.11 1.11
C THR A 215 25.48 -0.10 -0.03
N LEU A 216 24.62 -0.09 -1.02
CA LEU A 216 24.67 0.88 -2.12
C LEU A 216 24.41 2.32 -1.64
N GLU A 217 23.49 2.50 -0.69
CA GLU A 217 23.18 3.81 -0.10
C GLU A 217 24.35 4.34 0.76
N THR A 218 24.97 3.47 1.54
CA THR A 218 26.12 3.86 2.37
C THR A 218 27.37 4.17 1.55
N ALA A 219 27.47 3.65 0.32
CA ALA A 219 28.56 3.96 -0.59
C ALA A 219 28.49 5.38 -1.17
N ASP A 220 27.30 6.03 -1.17
CA ASP A 220 27.11 7.41 -1.61
C ASP A 220 26.40 8.25 -0.52
N PRO A 221 27.11 8.67 0.54
CA PRO A 221 26.53 9.38 1.68
C PRO A 221 25.88 10.73 1.35
N GLY A 222 26.19 11.28 0.18
CA GLY A 222 25.59 12.54 -0.31
C GLY A 222 24.21 12.37 -0.92
N ARG A 223 23.74 11.14 -1.11
CA ARG A 223 22.44 10.84 -1.69
C ARG A 223 21.47 10.32 -0.63
N ASP A 224 20.29 10.90 -0.59
CA ASP A 224 19.21 10.46 0.29
C ASP A 224 18.41 9.32 -0.39
N GLY A 225 18.92 8.09 -0.28
CA GLY A 225 18.33 6.88 -0.85
C GLY A 225 18.94 6.45 -2.20
N LEU A 226 18.19 5.70 -3.01
CA LEU A 226 18.65 5.16 -4.28
C LEU A 226 18.53 6.17 -5.43
N ALA A 227 19.36 6.00 -6.47
CA ALA A 227 19.12 6.69 -7.73
C ALA A 227 17.77 6.28 -8.34
N GLU A 228 17.05 7.22 -8.93
CA GLU A 228 15.72 6.98 -9.51
C GLU A 228 15.73 5.86 -10.56
N ALA A 229 16.81 5.74 -11.33
CA ALA A 229 17.02 4.66 -12.29
C ALA A 229 16.98 3.27 -11.62
N ASN A 230 17.43 3.16 -10.38
CA ASN A 230 17.48 1.91 -9.62
C ASN A 230 16.17 1.52 -8.92
N ALA A 231 15.11 2.30 -9.10
CA ALA A 231 13.79 2.00 -8.55
C ALA A 231 13.15 0.74 -9.17
N TRP A 232 13.56 0.39 -10.39
CA TRP A 232 12.92 -0.65 -11.19
C TRP A 232 13.71 -1.95 -11.17
N PRO A 233 13.04 -3.12 -11.33
CA PRO A 233 13.71 -4.39 -11.41
C PRO A 233 14.50 -4.51 -12.71
N VAL A 234 15.63 -5.22 -12.69
CA VAL A 234 16.44 -5.54 -13.87
C VAL A 234 15.67 -6.49 -14.79
N GLY A 235 14.94 -7.43 -14.22
CA GLY A 235 14.14 -8.40 -14.95
C GLY A 235 12.78 -8.64 -14.28
N ALA A 236 11.74 -8.73 -15.10
CA ALA A 236 10.40 -9.05 -14.61
C ALA A 236 9.63 -9.91 -15.62
N VAL A 237 8.98 -10.97 -15.13
CA VAL A 237 8.22 -11.93 -15.95
C VAL A 237 6.89 -12.23 -15.28
N GLU A 238 5.82 -12.11 -16.04
CA GLU A 238 4.50 -12.52 -15.59
C GLU A 238 4.22 -13.97 -15.95
N SER A 239 3.75 -14.74 -14.99
CA SER A 239 3.19 -16.08 -15.14
C SER A 239 1.70 -16.07 -14.86
N TRP A 240 1.01 -17.18 -15.13
CA TRP A 240 -0.43 -17.27 -14.90
C TRP A 240 -0.84 -17.01 -13.45
N ASP A 241 -0.04 -17.50 -12.50
CA ASP A 241 -0.34 -17.52 -11.08
C ASP A 241 0.63 -16.70 -10.21
N HIS A 242 1.71 -16.18 -10.78
CA HIS A 242 2.68 -15.37 -10.07
C HIS A 242 3.37 -14.36 -10.98
N TYR A 243 3.97 -13.36 -10.36
CA TYR A 243 4.86 -12.39 -10.99
C TYR A 243 6.27 -12.60 -10.44
N ARG A 244 7.25 -12.72 -11.30
CA ARG A 244 8.66 -12.81 -10.92
C ARG A 244 9.34 -11.49 -11.20
N SER A 245 10.05 -10.96 -10.22
CA SER A 245 10.91 -9.79 -10.39
C SER A 245 12.23 -10.02 -9.66
N ASP A 246 13.32 -9.90 -10.41
CA ASP A 246 14.69 -10.16 -9.93
C ASP A 246 14.79 -11.47 -9.12
N GLY A 247 15.10 -11.40 -7.82
CA GLY A 247 15.29 -12.56 -6.93
C GLY A 247 14.02 -13.06 -6.24
N ALA A 248 12.84 -12.47 -6.52
CA ALA A 248 11.61 -12.78 -5.81
C ALA A 248 10.48 -13.27 -6.73
N LEU A 249 9.63 -14.14 -6.20
CA LEU A 249 8.35 -14.53 -6.77
C LEU A 249 7.22 -13.91 -5.95
N HIS A 250 6.21 -13.36 -6.61
CA HIS A 250 5.09 -12.67 -5.99
C HIS A 250 3.76 -13.27 -6.42
N ALA A 251 2.88 -13.54 -5.46
CA ALA A 251 1.49 -13.89 -5.72
C ALA A 251 0.58 -12.82 -5.14
N THR A 252 -0.21 -12.18 -5.98
CA THR A 252 -1.11 -11.12 -5.55
C THR A 252 -2.55 -11.61 -5.53
N TYR A 253 -3.24 -11.22 -4.47
CA TYR A 253 -4.63 -11.52 -4.19
C TYR A 253 -5.44 -10.24 -4.06
N TRP A 254 -6.65 -10.24 -4.59
CA TRP A 254 -7.64 -9.22 -4.34
C TRP A 254 -8.49 -9.60 -3.11
N ILE A 255 -8.75 -8.64 -2.23
CA ILE A 255 -9.71 -8.80 -1.13
C ILE A 255 -11.12 -8.62 -1.73
N GLY A 256 -11.72 -9.75 -2.16
CA GLY A 256 -13.03 -9.77 -2.81
C GLY A 256 -14.19 -9.74 -1.82
N GLY A 257 -13.98 -10.21 -0.59
CA GLY A 257 -14.96 -10.20 0.49
C GLY A 257 -14.41 -9.56 1.75
N TRP A 258 -15.11 -8.52 2.22
CA TRP A 258 -14.92 -7.89 3.52
C TRP A 258 -15.95 -8.40 4.52
N PRO A 259 -15.71 -8.35 5.84
CA PRO A 259 -16.68 -8.75 6.84
C PRO A 259 -18.02 -8.04 6.64
N ARG A 260 -19.12 -8.81 6.63
CA ARG A 260 -20.49 -8.28 6.46
C ARG A 260 -21.23 -8.04 7.79
N VAL A 261 -20.56 -8.34 8.88
CA VAL A 261 -21.03 -8.16 10.25
C VAL A 261 -20.05 -7.22 10.96
N ASP A 262 -20.50 -6.60 12.01
CA ASP A 262 -19.65 -5.77 12.85
C ASP A 262 -18.48 -6.61 13.36
N VAL A 263 -17.28 -6.06 13.24
CA VAL A 263 -16.04 -6.68 13.67
C VAL A 263 -15.34 -5.75 14.67
N SER A 264 -14.53 -6.33 15.53
CA SER A 264 -13.70 -5.52 16.42
C SER A 264 -12.69 -4.70 15.62
N PRO A 265 -12.18 -3.59 16.17
CA PRO A 265 -11.09 -2.81 15.57
C PRO A 265 -9.86 -3.64 15.21
N MET A 266 -9.66 -4.77 15.87
CA MET A 266 -8.52 -5.67 15.71
C MET A 266 -8.75 -6.81 14.71
N PHE A 267 -9.84 -6.79 13.92
CA PHE A 267 -10.17 -7.92 13.03
C PHE A 267 -9.08 -8.26 12.03
N MET A 268 -8.27 -7.29 11.61
CA MET A 268 -7.15 -7.50 10.70
C MET A 268 -5.86 -7.99 11.39
N ASP A 269 -5.81 -8.06 12.72
CA ASP A 269 -4.60 -8.45 13.45
C ASP A 269 -4.07 -9.83 13.03
N ALA A 270 -4.98 -10.76 12.72
CA ALA A 270 -4.59 -12.07 12.19
C ALA A 270 -3.81 -11.98 10.87
N LEU A 271 -4.11 -11.00 10.01
CA LEU A 271 -3.42 -10.79 8.73
C LEU A 271 -2.21 -9.86 8.89
N LEU A 272 -2.30 -8.82 9.71
CA LEU A 272 -1.27 -7.78 9.86
C LEU A 272 -0.25 -8.09 10.96
N GLY A 273 -0.60 -8.97 11.90
CA GLY A 273 0.24 -9.34 13.03
C GLY A 273 1.51 -10.10 12.65
N ARG A 274 2.20 -10.62 13.65
CA ARG A 274 3.46 -11.36 13.47
C ARG A 274 3.27 -12.60 12.59
N SER A 275 4.08 -12.71 11.55
CA SER A 275 4.11 -13.82 10.62
C SER A 275 5.53 -13.97 10.06
N SER A 276 5.92 -15.18 9.67
CA SER A 276 7.20 -15.41 8.98
C SER A 276 7.17 -15.01 7.51
N VAL A 277 6.02 -14.59 7.00
CA VAL A 277 5.79 -14.34 5.58
C VAL A 277 6.14 -12.91 5.19
N VAL A 278 6.88 -12.78 4.10
CA VAL A 278 7.08 -11.50 3.42
C VAL A 278 5.80 -11.17 2.65
N ARG A 279 5.11 -10.12 3.07
CA ARG A 279 3.85 -9.69 2.46
C ARG A 279 3.73 -8.18 2.37
N THR A 280 2.90 -7.74 1.48
CA THR A 280 2.43 -6.35 1.37
C THR A 280 0.90 -6.35 1.35
N VAL A 281 0.28 -5.65 2.28
CA VAL A 281 -1.16 -5.39 2.29
C VAL A 281 -1.36 -3.94 1.86
N ALA A 282 -2.18 -3.71 0.85
CA ALA A 282 -2.48 -2.38 0.35
C ALA A 282 -3.99 -2.17 0.26
N VAL A 283 -4.46 -1.06 0.80
CA VAL A 283 -5.86 -0.64 0.68
C VAL A 283 -5.88 0.76 0.08
N THR A 284 -6.56 0.88 -1.05
CA THR A 284 -6.78 2.17 -1.71
C THR A 284 -8.18 2.68 -1.41
N PHE A 285 -8.28 3.88 -0.89
CA PHE A 285 -9.52 4.61 -0.58
C PHE A 285 -9.73 5.71 -1.62
N GLU A 286 -10.93 5.78 -2.18
CA GLU A 286 -11.36 6.89 -3.04
C GLU A 286 -12.53 7.61 -2.34
N PRO A 287 -12.25 8.73 -1.63
CA PRO A 287 -13.31 9.53 -1.04
C PRO A 287 -14.17 10.16 -2.14
N ILE A 288 -15.48 10.02 -2.00
CA ILE A 288 -16.45 10.54 -2.98
C ILE A 288 -16.90 11.93 -2.53
N PRO A 289 -16.86 12.92 -3.43
CA PRO A 289 -17.36 14.26 -3.10
C PRO A 289 -18.81 14.22 -2.60
N PRO A 290 -19.14 14.95 -1.52
CA PRO A 290 -20.48 14.93 -0.92
C PRO A 290 -21.61 15.21 -1.90
N GLU A 291 -21.40 16.15 -2.83
CA GLU A 291 -22.39 16.48 -3.88
C GLU A 291 -22.73 15.29 -4.78
N ARG A 292 -21.76 14.39 -5.03
CA ARG A 292 -21.98 13.18 -5.81
C ARG A 292 -22.68 12.10 -4.99
N SER A 293 -22.25 11.90 -3.75
CA SER A 293 -22.87 10.95 -2.84
C SER A 293 -24.33 11.29 -2.58
N THR A 294 -24.66 12.57 -2.35
CA THR A 294 -26.05 13.03 -2.16
C THR A 294 -26.90 12.72 -3.38
N ARG A 295 -26.43 13.03 -4.59
CA ARG A 295 -27.16 12.72 -5.82
C ARG A 295 -27.39 11.21 -6.01
N ASP A 296 -26.36 10.41 -5.71
CA ASP A 296 -26.46 8.94 -5.83
C ASP A 296 -27.46 8.36 -4.82
N VAL A 297 -27.54 8.90 -3.59
CA VAL A 297 -28.50 8.52 -2.56
C VAL A 297 -29.91 8.98 -2.91
N GLU A 298 -30.09 10.23 -3.34
CA GLU A 298 -31.39 10.76 -3.81
C GLU A 298 -31.95 9.93 -4.98
N ALA A 299 -31.08 9.55 -5.93
CA ALA A 299 -31.46 8.70 -7.05
C ALA A 299 -31.80 7.26 -6.60
N ALA A 300 -31.15 6.73 -5.55
CA ALA A 300 -31.47 5.44 -4.97
C ALA A 300 -32.84 5.49 -4.24
N ILE A 301 -33.04 6.49 -3.39
CA ILE A 301 -34.35 6.70 -2.68
C ILE A 301 -35.50 6.83 -3.67
N THR A 302 -35.29 7.61 -4.74
CA THR A 302 -36.33 7.79 -5.77
C THR A 302 -36.65 6.47 -6.49
N ARG A 303 -35.63 5.66 -6.80
CA ARG A 303 -35.83 4.32 -7.37
C ARG A 303 -36.57 3.38 -6.42
N ASP A 304 -36.12 3.34 -5.16
CA ASP A 304 -36.73 2.47 -4.14
C ASP A 304 -38.19 2.83 -3.89
N ARG A 305 -38.55 4.14 -3.88
CA ARG A 305 -39.93 4.61 -3.81
C ARG A 305 -40.75 4.19 -5.02
N ALA A 306 -40.22 4.40 -6.23
CA ALA A 306 -40.92 4.00 -7.47
C ALA A 306 -41.14 2.48 -7.54
N ASP A 307 -40.16 1.69 -7.13
CA ASP A 307 -40.25 0.23 -7.05
C ASP A 307 -41.23 -0.23 -5.96
N ARG A 308 -41.34 0.48 -4.84
CA ARG A 308 -42.31 0.20 -3.77
C ARG A 308 -43.73 0.48 -4.26
N ASP A 309 -43.96 1.63 -4.89
CA ASP A 309 -45.28 2.01 -5.44
C ASP A 309 -45.74 1.04 -6.52
N LEU A 310 -44.86 0.59 -7.39
CA LEU A 310 -45.16 -0.44 -8.40
C LEU A 310 -45.55 -1.77 -7.76
N ARG A 311 -44.81 -2.24 -6.75
CA ARG A 311 -45.07 -3.50 -6.06
C ARG A 311 -46.38 -3.47 -5.27
N GLN A 312 -46.69 -2.35 -4.59
CA GLN A 312 -47.96 -2.16 -3.91
C GLN A 312 -49.16 -2.26 -4.88
N ARG A 313 -49.00 -1.69 -6.08
CA ARG A 313 -50.05 -1.82 -7.13
C ARG A 313 -50.23 -3.25 -7.63
N PHE A 314 -49.18 -4.09 -7.57
CA PHE A 314 -49.24 -5.49 -7.99
C PHE A 314 -49.41 -6.49 -6.83
N GLY A 315 -49.64 -6.03 -5.59
CA GLY A 315 -49.89 -6.87 -4.43
C GLY A 315 -48.70 -7.78 -4.02
N GLN A 316 -47.48 -7.42 -4.40
CA GLN A 316 -46.28 -8.20 -4.04
C GLN A 316 -45.79 -7.81 -2.64
N SER A 317 -45.50 -8.81 -1.81
CA SER A 317 -44.93 -8.62 -0.47
C SER A 317 -43.42 -8.32 -0.53
N GLU A 318 -42.96 -7.42 0.34
CA GLU A 318 -41.55 -7.13 0.51
C GLU A 318 -40.77 -8.32 1.07
N THR A 319 -39.63 -8.63 0.47
CA THR A 319 -38.71 -9.62 1.01
C THR A 319 -37.83 -9.02 2.11
N ALA A 320 -37.35 -9.84 3.05
CA ALA A 320 -36.40 -9.40 4.10
C ALA A 320 -35.16 -8.73 3.54
N ARG A 321 -34.69 -9.19 2.37
CA ARG A 321 -33.52 -8.63 1.67
C ARG A 321 -33.76 -7.21 1.15
N GLN A 322 -34.96 -6.92 0.73
CA GLN A 322 -35.37 -5.58 0.27
C GLN A 322 -35.46 -4.59 1.41
N ARG A 323 -36.07 -4.99 2.55
CA ARG A 323 -36.08 -4.17 3.76
C ARG A 323 -34.70 -3.82 4.25
N GLN A 324 -33.77 -4.78 4.26
CA GLN A 324 -32.37 -4.52 4.60
C GLN A 324 -31.68 -3.53 3.64
N ALA A 325 -31.98 -3.58 2.34
CA ALA A 325 -31.43 -2.64 1.36
C ALA A 325 -31.98 -1.22 1.56
N GLU A 326 -33.28 -1.09 1.87
CA GLU A 326 -33.92 0.20 2.17
C GLU A 326 -33.39 0.80 3.48
N ASP A 327 -33.28 0.00 4.54
CA ASP A 327 -32.69 0.42 5.81
C ASP A 327 -31.23 0.88 5.64
N ALA A 328 -30.45 0.20 4.79
CA ALA A 328 -29.09 0.60 4.45
C ALA A 328 -29.05 1.94 3.71
N THR A 329 -30.00 2.20 2.81
CA THR A 329 -30.10 3.49 2.09
C THR A 329 -30.43 4.64 3.04
N VAL A 330 -31.41 4.45 3.95
CA VAL A 330 -31.78 5.44 4.97
C VAL A 330 -30.63 5.72 5.94
N ARG A 331 -29.93 4.67 6.38
CA ARG A 331 -28.77 4.82 7.25
C ARG A 331 -27.66 5.61 6.56
N ARG A 332 -27.38 5.31 5.29
CA ARG A 332 -26.42 6.05 4.47
C ARG A 332 -26.77 7.52 4.32
N GLU A 333 -28.06 7.85 4.13
CA GLU A 333 -28.55 9.24 4.09
C GLU A 333 -28.26 9.97 5.42
N SER A 334 -28.59 9.32 6.54
CA SER A 334 -28.36 9.89 7.86
C SER A 334 -26.88 10.10 8.19
N GLU A 335 -26.01 9.18 7.77
CA GLU A 335 -24.55 9.29 7.92
C GLU A 335 -23.97 10.44 7.07
N LEU A 336 -24.45 10.60 5.82
CA LEU A 336 -24.05 11.74 4.98
C LEU A 336 -24.52 13.08 5.57
N ALA A 337 -25.76 13.13 6.12
CA ALA A 337 -26.28 14.31 6.81
C ALA A 337 -25.48 14.65 8.09
N ALA A 338 -24.90 13.64 8.75
CA ALA A 338 -24.01 13.82 9.90
C ALA A 338 -22.59 14.25 9.51
N GLY A 339 -22.29 14.45 8.21
CA GLY A 339 -21.00 14.92 7.71
C GLY A 339 -19.99 13.81 7.40
N HIS A 340 -20.41 12.53 7.40
CA HIS A 340 -19.58 11.43 6.92
C HIS A 340 -19.47 11.45 5.40
N CYS A 341 -18.36 10.98 4.85
CA CYS A 341 -18.20 10.82 3.41
C CYS A 341 -18.34 9.36 2.98
N GLU A 342 -18.84 9.15 1.78
CA GLU A 342 -18.79 7.86 1.13
C GLU A 342 -17.38 7.58 0.63
N VAL A 343 -16.88 6.36 0.86
CA VAL A 343 -15.55 5.94 0.45
C VAL A 343 -15.66 4.65 -0.36
N ARG A 344 -15.13 4.63 -1.56
CA ARG A 344 -14.85 3.39 -2.28
C ARG A 344 -13.51 2.86 -1.86
N LEU A 345 -13.42 1.57 -1.63
CA LEU A 345 -12.16 0.93 -1.27
C LEU A 345 -11.88 -0.31 -2.14
N ALA A 346 -10.60 -0.59 -2.33
CA ALA A 346 -10.12 -1.86 -2.88
C ALA A 346 -8.88 -2.28 -2.10
N GLY A 347 -8.83 -3.55 -1.73
CA GLY A 347 -7.72 -4.13 -0.98
C GLY A 347 -7.01 -5.22 -1.78
N PHE A 348 -5.69 -5.28 -1.66
CA PHE A 348 -4.84 -6.28 -2.29
C PHE A 348 -3.78 -6.76 -1.31
N VAL A 349 -3.42 -8.02 -1.45
CA VAL A 349 -2.35 -8.64 -0.66
C VAL A 349 -1.37 -9.29 -1.61
N THR A 350 -0.12 -8.86 -1.58
CA THR A 350 0.98 -9.51 -2.29
C THR A 350 1.80 -10.33 -1.29
N VAL A 351 2.02 -11.58 -1.62
CA VAL A 351 2.89 -12.50 -0.88
C VAL A 351 4.14 -12.71 -1.70
N SER A 352 5.31 -12.69 -1.06
CA SER A 352 6.58 -12.88 -1.74
C SER A 352 7.32 -14.10 -1.20
N GLY A 353 8.00 -14.82 -2.10
CA GLY A 353 8.83 -15.98 -1.80
C GLY A 353 10.12 -15.97 -2.63
N ARG A 354 11.17 -16.65 -2.16
CA ARG A 354 12.44 -16.77 -2.88
C ARG A 354 12.35 -17.77 -4.03
N ASP A 355 11.51 -18.77 -3.86
CA ASP A 355 11.26 -19.82 -4.86
C ASP A 355 9.77 -20.24 -4.82
N GLY A 356 9.41 -21.20 -5.67
CA GLY A 356 8.02 -21.63 -5.80
C GLY A 356 7.50 -22.41 -4.58
N GLU A 357 8.36 -23.06 -3.81
CA GLU A 357 7.98 -23.76 -2.58
C GLU A 357 7.72 -22.78 -1.46
N ASP A 358 8.62 -21.81 -1.27
CA ASP A 358 8.49 -20.73 -0.31
C ASP A 358 7.22 -19.90 -0.59
N LEU A 359 6.98 -19.54 -1.86
CA LEU A 359 5.78 -18.81 -2.26
C LEU A 359 4.48 -19.59 -1.98
N ARG A 360 4.47 -20.91 -2.20
CA ARG A 360 3.28 -21.75 -1.91
C ARG A 360 3.01 -21.82 -0.41
N ARG A 361 4.05 -22.04 0.41
CA ARG A 361 3.95 -22.07 1.87
C ARG A 361 3.44 -20.72 2.41
N ALA A 362 4.06 -19.63 2.00
CA ALA A 362 3.70 -18.27 2.39
C ALA A 362 2.26 -17.92 1.96
N SER A 363 1.85 -18.34 0.76
CA SER A 363 0.48 -18.15 0.26
C SER A 363 -0.55 -18.87 1.12
N SER A 364 -0.26 -20.13 1.51
CA SER A 364 -1.17 -20.91 2.36
C SER A 364 -1.35 -20.26 3.74
N GLU A 365 -0.27 -19.78 4.34
CA GLU A 365 -0.28 -19.09 5.63
C GLU A 365 -1.11 -17.79 5.55
N VAL A 366 -0.91 -16.98 4.51
CA VAL A 366 -1.67 -15.73 4.33
C VAL A 366 -3.15 -15.98 4.08
N LEU A 367 -3.50 -17.01 3.32
CA LEU A 367 -4.92 -17.39 3.11
C LEU A 367 -5.58 -17.81 4.42
N GLU A 368 -4.88 -18.54 5.26
CA GLU A 368 -5.38 -18.94 6.60
C GLU A 368 -5.56 -17.71 7.50
N HIS A 369 -4.59 -16.79 7.53
CA HIS A 369 -4.66 -15.55 8.30
C HIS A 369 -5.81 -14.64 7.81
N ALA A 370 -6.02 -14.53 6.50
CA ALA A 370 -7.12 -13.79 5.92
C ALA A 370 -8.48 -14.39 6.31
N ALA A 371 -8.60 -15.72 6.28
CA ALA A 371 -9.82 -16.39 6.72
C ALA A 371 -10.14 -16.13 8.20
N ARG A 372 -9.13 -16.10 9.08
CA ARG A 372 -9.27 -15.71 10.49
C ARG A 372 -9.73 -14.26 10.65
N ALA A 373 -9.25 -13.36 9.76
CA ALA A 373 -9.70 -11.97 9.66
C ALA A 373 -11.07 -11.82 8.98
N ARG A 374 -11.73 -12.91 8.58
CA ARG A 374 -12.98 -12.94 7.81
C ARG A 374 -12.90 -12.21 6.47
N LEU A 375 -11.73 -12.27 5.83
CA LEU A 375 -11.47 -11.73 4.51
C LEU A 375 -11.48 -12.86 3.48
N GLU A 376 -12.06 -12.60 2.30
CA GLU A 376 -12.02 -13.54 1.16
C GLU A 376 -10.97 -13.05 0.17
N LEU A 377 -9.88 -13.82 0.00
CA LEU A 377 -8.81 -13.51 -0.93
C LEU A 377 -8.97 -14.30 -2.23
N HIS A 378 -8.96 -13.59 -3.35
CA HIS A 378 -9.00 -14.18 -4.68
C HIS A 378 -7.69 -13.92 -5.42
N ARG A 379 -7.00 -15.00 -5.79
CA ARG A 379 -5.74 -14.89 -6.54
C ARG A 379 -5.99 -14.27 -7.92
N MET A 380 -5.19 -13.29 -8.30
CA MET A 380 -5.31 -12.55 -9.54
C MET A 380 -4.66 -13.29 -10.72
N TYR A 381 -5.24 -14.44 -11.09
CA TYR A 381 -4.72 -15.27 -12.19
C TYR A 381 -4.70 -14.53 -13.53
N GLY A 382 -3.59 -14.61 -14.27
CA GLY A 382 -3.40 -13.98 -15.57
C GLY A 382 -3.24 -12.45 -15.55
N GLN A 383 -3.21 -11.85 -14.35
CA GLN A 383 -3.08 -10.40 -14.13
C GLN A 383 -2.11 -10.10 -12.98
N GLN A 384 -1.12 -10.94 -12.79
CA GLN A 384 -0.24 -10.87 -11.62
C GLN A 384 0.66 -9.63 -11.62
N ALA A 385 1.14 -9.20 -12.78
CA ALA A 385 1.97 -7.99 -12.90
C ALA A 385 1.16 -6.71 -12.62
N GLU A 386 -0.08 -6.64 -13.12
CA GLU A 386 -0.97 -5.51 -12.85
C GLU A 386 -1.41 -5.51 -11.39
N ALA A 387 -1.79 -6.66 -10.84
CA ALA A 387 -2.20 -6.83 -9.46
C ALA A 387 -1.07 -6.48 -8.48
N PHE A 388 0.17 -6.90 -8.76
CA PHE A 388 1.34 -6.49 -8.00
C PHE A 388 1.48 -4.96 -7.96
N ALA A 389 1.28 -4.28 -9.10
CA ALA A 389 1.34 -2.82 -9.16
C ALA A 389 0.26 -2.14 -8.29
N PHE A 390 -0.81 -2.84 -7.90
CA PHE A 390 -1.83 -2.32 -6.99
C PHE A 390 -1.36 -2.28 -5.53
N THR A 391 -0.35 -3.04 -5.18
CA THR A 391 0.27 -3.02 -3.84
C THR A 391 1.45 -2.05 -3.72
N LEU A 392 1.80 -1.36 -4.81
CA LEU A 392 2.76 -0.26 -4.80
C LEU A 392 2.07 1.05 -4.40
N PRO A 393 2.82 2.08 -3.93
CA PRO A 393 2.24 3.34 -3.46
C PRO A 393 1.76 4.24 -4.62
N LEU A 394 0.93 3.69 -5.50
CA LEU A 394 0.38 4.33 -6.71
C LEU A 394 -1.13 4.56 -6.62
N CYS A 395 -1.78 4.18 -5.52
CA CYS A 395 -3.23 4.30 -5.33
C CYS A 395 -4.02 3.69 -6.50
N ARG A 396 -3.61 2.53 -7.02
CA ARG A 396 -4.26 1.79 -8.10
C ARG A 396 -5.26 0.76 -7.56
N GLY A 397 -5.95 0.02 -8.46
CA GLY A 397 -6.83 -1.10 -8.12
C GLY A 397 -8.31 -0.75 -8.06
N LEU A 398 -8.69 0.51 -8.00
CA LEU A 398 -10.08 0.96 -8.16
C LEU A 398 -10.38 1.28 -9.63
N LYS A 399 -11.57 0.91 -10.12
CA LYS A 399 -12.03 1.30 -11.45
C LYS A 399 -11.99 2.82 -11.58
N SER A 400 -11.47 3.30 -12.69
CA SER A 400 -11.32 4.75 -12.99
C SER A 400 -12.65 5.40 -13.35
#